data_09acf8c83855fbb6567cd1075f52ae99
#
_entry.id   09acf8c83855fbb6567cd1075f52ae99
#
_cell.length_a   1.000
_cell.length_b   1.000
_cell.length_c   1.000
_cell.angle_alpha   90.00
_cell.angle_beta   90.00
_cell.angle_gamma   90.00
#
_symmetry.space_group_name_H-M   'P 1'
#
loop_
_entity.id
_entity.type
_entity.pdbx_description
1 polymer ?
#
loop_
_entity_poly.entity_id
_entity_poly.type
_entity_poly.pdbx_seq_one_letter_code
_entity_poly.pdbx_strand_id
1 'polypeptide(L)'
;MNSTRQTQSQAGPRRPQAKLDELIKKGRPVLPPMSNEPVQKRERPQTVTTIKQISKSVPIEIIPNEIIINDIQPNQAYEVVILVRNLSSTGRRIRIFQPKTNKFRCDYDMQGNIAPGLCMKLLVTFETDKLGNFHDNLEIISEDKFNAIIPLHAYQSQSTILFDPFINFGFIKVQKETTKIVTFKNNGII
;
A
#
# COMPACT_ATOMS: atom_id res chain seq x y z
N MET A 1 -48.89 17.55 -44.29
CA MET A 1 -49.44 16.43 -43.49
C MET A 1 -48.54 16.26 -42.30
N ASN A 2 -48.89 16.88 -41.16
CA ASN A 2 -48.13 16.87 -39.92
C ASN A 2 -48.64 15.68 -39.06
N SER A 3 -47.76 14.79 -38.69
CA SER A 3 -48.08 13.73 -37.73
C SER A 3 -47.28 13.88 -36.46
N THR A 4 -47.93 14.45 -35.43
CA THR A 4 -47.39 14.65 -34.11
C THR A 4 -47.50 13.33 -33.34
N ARG A 5 -46.36 12.71 -32.97
CA ARG A 5 -46.31 11.59 -32.02
C ARG A 5 -46.22 12.09 -30.61
N GLN A 6 -47.29 11.87 -29.85
CA GLN A 6 -47.31 12.04 -28.41
C GLN A 6 -46.62 10.86 -27.75
N THR A 7 -45.56 11.13 -26.95
CA THR A 7 -44.95 10.18 -26.04
C THR A 7 -45.66 10.19 -24.69
N GLN A 8 -46.36 9.10 -24.39
CA GLN A 8 -46.97 8.86 -23.08
C GLN A 8 -45.87 8.43 -22.09
N SER A 9 -45.72 9.23 -21.02
CA SER A 9 -44.93 8.91 -19.85
C SER A 9 -45.66 7.91 -18.98
N GLN A 10 -45.17 6.68 -18.86
CA GLN A 10 -45.70 5.69 -17.91
C GLN A 10 -45.06 5.94 -16.52
N ALA A 11 -45.91 6.35 -15.58
CA ALA A 11 -45.54 6.42 -14.17
C ALA A 11 -45.45 5.01 -13.57
N GLY A 12 -44.27 4.68 -13.00
CA GLY A 12 -44.03 3.42 -12.29
C GLY A 12 -44.83 3.29 -11.00
N PRO A 13 -45.04 2.07 -10.48
CA PRO A 13 -45.91 1.79 -9.37
C PRO A 13 -45.39 2.41 -8.07
N ARG A 14 -46.22 3.24 -7.42
CA ARG A 14 -46.00 3.80 -6.08
C ARG A 14 -46.04 2.67 -5.04
N ARG A 15 -45.01 2.53 -4.26
CA ARG A 15 -44.96 1.62 -3.10
C ARG A 15 -45.96 2.08 -2.05
N PRO A 16 -46.75 1.16 -1.45
CA PRO A 16 -47.69 1.54 -0.40
C PRO A 16 -46.96 1.96 0.88
N GLN A 17 -47.25 3.18 1.34
CA GLN A 17 -46.69 3.78 2.58
C GLN A 17 -47.18 3.09 3.87
N ALA A 18 -48.21 2.27 3.80
CA ALA A 18 -48.81 1.61 4.96
C ALA A 18 -47.93 0.58 5.70
N LYS A 19 -46.81 0.10 5.08
CA LYS A 19 -45.87 -0.82 5.75
C LYS A 19 -44.81 -0.16 6.61
N LEU A 20 -44.62 1.14 6.48
CA LEU A 20 -43.59 1.85 7.25
C LEU A 20 -44.07 2.21 8.66
N ASP A 21 -45.36 2.47 8.81
CA ASP A 21 -45.95 2.88 10.11
C ASP A 21 -46.10 1.72 11.10
N GLU A 22 -46.17 0.48 10.61
CA GLU A 22 -46.24 -0.73 11.45
C GLU A 22 -44.88 -1.12 12.07
N LEU A 23 -43.79 -0.73 11.46
CA LEU A 23 -42.42 -0.99 11.97
C LEU A 23 -41.99 -0.01 13.08
N ILE A 24 -42.67 1.14 13.18
CA ILE A 24 -42.41 2.17 14.19
C ILE A 24 -43.04 1.84 15.55
N LYS A 25 -44.09 0.99 15.58
CA LYS A 25 -44.80 0.61 16.80
C LYS A 25 -44.21 -0.56 17.58
N LYS A 26 -43.24 -1.30 17.02
CA LYS A 26 -42.48 -2.31 17.77
C LYS A 26 -41.30 -1.63 18.42
N GLY A 27 -41.38 -1.44 19.75
CA GLY A 27 -40.37 -0.77 20.56
C GLY A 27 -38.96 -1.24 20.20
N ARG A 28 -38.06 -0.28 19.93
CA ARG A 28 -36.65 -0.54 19.71
C ARG A 28 -36.07 -1.21 20.95
N PRO A 29 -35.30 -2.31 20.81
CA PRO A 29 -34.49 -2.80 21.93
C PRO A 29 -33.56 -1.68 22.39
N VAL A 30 -33.66 -1.33 23.67
CA VAL A 30 -32.77 -0.37 24.31
C VAL A 30 -31.38 -1.04 24.34
N LEU A 31 -30.47 -0.58 23.50
CA LEU A 31 -29.06 -0.96 23.57
C LEU A 31 -28.48 -0.37 24.87
N PRO A 32 -27.69 -1.15 25.62
CA PRO A 32 -26.98 -0.63 26.80
C PRO A 32 -26.09 0.56 26.39
N PRO A 33 -25.87 1.54 27.29
CA PRO A 33 -25.04 2.69 26.99
C PRO A 33 -23.64 2.21 26.61
N MET A 34 -23.20 2.59 25.41
CA MET A 34 -21.83 2.34 24.96
C MET A 34 -20.88 3.11 25.90
N SER A 35 -20.01 2.36 26.59
CA SER A 35 -18.90 2.93 27.32
C SER A 35 -18.08 3.83 26.39
N ASN A 36 -17.89 5.09 26.79
CA ASN A 36 -17.00 6.04 26.11
C ASN A 36 -15.52 5.65 26.34
N GLU A 37 -15.12 4.49 25.87
CA GLU A 37 -13.70 4.24 25.71
C GLU A 37 -13.24 4.96 24.45
N PRO A 38 -12.13 5.72 24.51
CA PRO A 38 -11.61 6.40 23.35
C PRO A 38 -11.23 5.34 22.33
N VAL A 39 -11.91 5.35 21.17
CA VAL A 39 -11.55 4.54 20.00
C VAL A 39 -10.11 4.87 19.68
N GLN A 40 -9.19 3.98 20.03
CA GLN A 40 -7.81 4.05 19.56
C GLN A 40 -7.85 3.98 18.05
N LYS A 41 -7.62 5.13 17.44
CA LYS A 41 -7.45 5.29 16.01
C LYS A 41 -6.31 4.37 15.61
N ARG A 42 -6.62 3.24 14.99
CA ARG A 42 -5.61 2.37 14.39
C ARG A 42 -4.93 3.19 13.31
N GLU A 43 -3.78 3.74 13.65
CA GLU A 43 -2.89 4.35 12.67
C GLU A 43 -2.47 3.24 11.70
N ARG A 44 -2.71 3.49 10.41
CA ARG A 44 -2.15 2.63 9.35
C ARG A 44 -0.64 2.61 9.57
N PRO A 45 0.03 1.47 9.43
CA PRO A 45 1.48 1.44 9.51
C PRO A 45 2.02 2.42 8.46
N GLN A 46 2.56 3.54 8.95
CA GLN A 46 3.29 4.46 8.11
C GLN A 46 4.58 3.75 7.73
N THR A 47 4.79 3.57 6.44
CA THR A 47 6.08 3.14 5.92
C THR A 47 7.09 4.17 6.37
N VAL A 48 7.85 3.87 7.43
CA VAL A 48 8.89 4.77 7.94
C VAL A 48 10.04 4.73 6.95
N THR A 49 9.98 5.61 5.96
CA THR A 49 11.11 5.86 5.07
C THR A 49 12.15 6.62 5.89
N THR A 50 13.20 5.94 6.31
CA THR A 50 14.32 6.57 7.00
C THR A 50 15.05 7.47 6.02
N ILE A 51 14.78 8.77 6.08
CA ILE A 51 15.49 9.78 5.29
C ILE A 51 16.88 9.94 5.88
N LYS A 52 17.89 9.27 5.31
CA LYS A 52 19.29 9.61 5.56
C LYS A 52 19.56 10.96 4.89
N GLN A 53 19.70 12.00 5.68
CA GLN A 53 20.14 13.31 5.19
C GLN A 53 21.56 13.18 4.63
N ILE A 54 21.67 13.27 3.31
CA ILE A 54 22.95 13.37 2.61
C ILE A 54 23.39 14.85 2.64
N SER A 55 24.63 15.09 3.01
CA SER A 55 25.28 16.36 3.29
C SER A 55 25.22 17.42 2.17
N LYS A 56 25.34 18.63 2.59
CA LYS A 56 25.18 20.00 2.07
C LYS A 56 25.79 20.39 0.72
N SER A 57 25.77 19.64 -0.34
CA SER A 57 26.12 20.19 -1.68
C SER A 57 25.60 19.38 -2.87
N VAL A 58 24.58 18.56 -2.66
CA VAL A 58 24.06 17.73 -3.75
C VAL A 58 23.09 18.59 -4.56
N PRO A 59 23.36 18.85 -5.85
CA PRO A 59 22.53 19.69 -6.68
C PRO A 59 21.17 19.06 -7.04
N ILE A 60 20.99 17.79 -6.72
CA ILE A 60 19.78 17.01 -6.99
C ILE A 60 19.36 16.30 -5.71
N GLU A 61 18.12 16.48 -5.31
CA GLU A 61 17.49 15.77 -4.21
C GLU A 61 16.60 14.65 -4.76
N ILE A 62 16.67 13.47 -4.15
CA ILE A 62 15.90 12.29 -4.54
C ILE A 62 15.11 11.80 -3.34
N ILE A 63 13.78 11.68 -3.50
CA ILE A 63 12.86 11.30 -2.43
C ILE A 63 11.84 10.27 -2.96
N PRO A 64 11.78 9.09 -2.39
CA PRO A 64 12.71 8.49 -1.44
C PRO A 64 14.05 8.11 -2.09
N ASN A 65 15.10 7.95 -1.29
CA ASN A 65 16.40 7.51 -1.75
C ASN A 65 16.61 5.99 -1.73
N GLU A 66 15.60 5.25 -1.33
CA GLU A 66 15.52 3.80 -1.27
C GLU A 66 14.05 3.38 -1.39
N ILE A 67 13.75 2.31 -2.11
CA ILE A 67 12.42 1.73 -2.21
C ILE A 67 12.41 0.38 -1.51
N ILE A 68 11.46 0.22 -0.56
CA ILE A 68 11.20 -1.04 0.13
C ILE A 68 9.72 -1.35 -0.02
N ILE A 69 9.42 -2.45 -0.71
CA ILE A 69 8.08 -3.00 -0.89
C ILE A 69 7.99 -4.25 -0.03
N ASN A 70 7.12 -4.25 0.95
CA ASN A 70 6.88 -5.41 1.83
C ASN A 70 5.59 -6.13 1.45
N ASP A 71 5.49 -7.39 1.84
CA ASP A 71 4.29 -8.22 1.69
C ASP A 71 3.86 -8.41 0.23
N ILE A 72 4.85 -8.59 -0.65
CA ILE A 72 4.56 -8.81 -2.07
C ILE A 72 3.80 -10.11 -2.30
N GLN A 73 2.87 -10.06 -3.27
CA GLN A 73 2.10 -11.20 -3.74
C GLN A 73 2.40 -11.45 -5.23
N PRO A 74 2.42 -12.70 -5.68
CA PRO A 74 2.59 -13.02 -7.09
C PRO A 74 1.46 -12.42 -7.95
N ASN A 75 1.82 -11.96 -9.15
CA ASN A 75 0.90 -11.37 -10.13
C ASN A 75 0.18 -10.09 -9.64
N GLN A 76 0.78 -9.39 -8.67
CA GLN A 76 0.33 -8.08 -8.23
C GLN A 76 1.38 -7.03 -8.56
N ALA A 77 0.93 -5.92 -9.16
CA ALA A 77 1.78 -4.77 -9.44
C ALA A 77 1.80 -3.82 -8.24
N TYR A 78 3.00 -3.32 -7.92
CA TYR A 78 3.24 -2.33 -6.87
C TYR A 78 3.90 -1.11 -7.47
N GLU A 79 3.36 0.06 -7.19
CA GLU A 79 3.81 1.32 -7.77
C GLU A 79 4.33 2.24 -6.68
N VAL A 80 5.53 2.79 -6.89
CA VAL A 80 6.15 3.77 -6.00
C VAL A 80 6.63 4.95 -6.81
N VAL A 81 6.31 6.16 -6.35
CA VAL A 81 6.75 7.41 -6.99
C VAL A 81 8.02 7.91 -6.34
N ILE A 82 9.04 8.18 -7.15
CA ILE A 82 10.27 8.88 -6.77
C ILE A 82 10.20 10.30 -7.30
N LEU A 83 10.52 11.28 -6.46
CA LEU A 83 10.67 12.67 -6.85
C LEU A 83 12.16 13.01 -6.99
N VAL A 84 12.56 13.48 -8.15
CA VAL A 84 13.92 13.99 -8.42
C VAL A 84 13.83 15.49 -8.56
N ARG A 85 14.37 16.24 -7.59
CA ARG A 85 14.29 17.69 -7.51
C ARG A 85 15.62 18.32 -7.83
N ASN A 86 15.61 19.33 -8.71
CA ASN A 86 16.78 20.15 -8.99
C ASN A 86 16.91 21.26 -7.94
N LEU A 87 17.90 21.18 -7.07
CA LEU A 87 18.19 22.21 -6.05
C LEU A 87 19.19 23.27 -6.54
N SER A 88 19.74 23.11 -7.74
CA SER A 88 20.68 24.08 -8.30
C SER A 88 19.97 25.32 -8.89
N SER A 89 20.74 26.36 -9.16
CA SER A 89 20.27 27.58 -9.84
C SER A 89 20.21 27.45 -11.35
N THR A 90 20.64 26.35 -11.93
CA THR A 90 20.67 26.07 -13.37
C THR A 90 19.83 24.86 -13.73
N GLY A 91 19.27 24.83 -14.94
CA GLY A 91 18.58 23.66 -15.45
C GLY A 91 19.53 22.48 -15.57
N ARG A 92 19.05 21.26 -15.25
CA ARG A 92 19.86 20.04 -15.26
C ARG A 92 19.22 18.94 -16.07
N ARG A 93 20.00 18.36 -16.94
CA ARG A 93 19.61 17.15 -17.66
C ARG A 93 20.04 15.93 -16.84
N ILE A 94 19.11 15.01 -16.65
CA ILE A 94 19.37 13.73 -16.01
C ILE A 94 19.12 12.57 -16.97
N ARG A 95 19.88 11.51 -16.78
CA ARG A 95 19.70 10.21 -17.46
C ARG A 95 19.38 9.16 -16.42
N ILE A 96 18.41 8.33 -16.73
CA ILE A 96 17.93 7.27 -15.85
C ILE A 96 18.27 5.95 -16.53
N PHE A 97 18.99 5.11 -15.81
CA PHE A 97 19.29 3.75 -16.24
C PHE A 97 18.30 2.81 -15.59
N GLN A 98 17.59 2.07 -16.43
CA GLN A 98 16.58 1.11 -15.98
C GLN A 98 17.20 0.04 -15.07
N PRO A 99 16.42 -0.50 -14.12
CA PRO A 99 16.82 -1.65 -13.32
C PRO A 99 17.25 -2.81 -14.21
N LYS A 100 18.18 -3.63 -13.75
CA LYS A 100 18.77 -4.74 -14.52
C LYS A 100 17.82 -5.91 -14.66
N THR A 101 16.97 -6.13 -13.65
CA THR A 101 15.98 -7.21 -13.66
C THR A 101 14.70 -6.75 -14.34
N ASN A 102 14.01 -7.65 -14.99
CA ASN A 102 12.71 -7.37 -15.61
C ASN A 102 11.54 -7.28 -14.59
N LYS A 103 11.83 -7.38 -13.28
CA LYS A 103 10.83 -7.31 -12.21
C LYS A 103 10.54 -5.88 -11.79
N PHE A 104 11.52 -5.00 -11.92
CA PHE A 104 11.37 -3.58 -11.68
C PHE A 104 11.40 -2.82 -13.00
N ARG A 105 10.51 -1.87 -13.17
CA ARG A 105 10.45 -0.96 -14.31
C ARG A 105 10.31 0.46 -13.83
N CYS A 106 10.99 1.40 -14.46
CA CYS A 106 10.89 2.82 -14.16
C CYS A 106 10.34 3.56 -15.37
N ASP A 107 9.17 4.15 -15.22
CA ASP A 107 8.54 5.01 -16.21
C ASP A 107 8.68 6.48 -15.81
N TYR A 108 8.96 7.35 -16.76
CA TYR A 108 9.10 8.79 -16.53
C TYR A 108 8.85 9.58 -17.82
N ASP A 109 8.37 10.80 -17.64
CA ASP A 109 8.24 11.74 -18.75
C ASP A 109 9.63 12.25 -19.14
N MET A 110 10.02 12.06 -20.38
CA MET A 110 11.25 12.57 -20.96
C MET A 110 11.20 14.10 -21.09
N GLN A 111 11.26 14.80 -19.98
CA GLN A 111 11.55 16.23 -19.98
C GLN A 111 13.06 16.39 -20.07
N GLY A 112 13.54 16.93 -21.18
CA GLY A 112 14.99 17.00 -21.46
C GLY A 112 15.81 17.70 -20.37
N ASN A 113 15.20 18.58 -19.56
CA ASN A 113 15.90 19.39 -18.57
C ASN A 113 14.97 19.73 -17.38
N ILE A 114 15.42 19.50 -16.17
CA ILE A 114 14.71 19.91 -14.96
C ILE A 114 15.13 21.34 -14.63
N ALA A 115 14.20 22.28 -14.69
CA ALA A 115 14.46 23.67 -14.33
C ALA A 115 14.79 23.83 -12.83
N PRO A 116 15.46 24.91 -12.41
CA PRO A 116 15.76 25.17 -11.01
C PRO A 116 14.51 25.11 -10.12
N GLY A 117 14.61 24.36 -9.01
CA GLY A 117 13.53 24.20 -8.05
C GLY A 117 12.41 23.24 -8.46
N LEU A 118 12.36 22.79 -9.71
CA LEU A 118 11.33 21.85 -10.17
C LEU A 118 11.69 20.39 -9.86
N CYS A 119 10.65 19.54 -9.87
CA CYS A 119 10.76 18.10 -9.67
C CYS A 119 10.35 17.34 -10.94
N MET A 120 11.05 16.25 -11.20
CA MET A 120 10.62 15.20 -12.12
C MET A 120 10.09 14.01 -11.33
N LYS A 121 9.00 13.41 -11.80
CA LYS A 121 8.40 12.21 -11.21
C LYS A 121 8.89 10.98 -11.97
N LEU A 122 9.32 9.97 -11.23
CA LEU A 122 9.62 8.65 -11.73
C LEU A 122 8.62 7.68 -11.11
N LEU A 123 7.99 6.85 -11.91
CA LEU A 123 7.11 5.80 -11.44
C LEU A 123 7.86 4.47 -11.52
N VAL A 124 8.16 3.91 -10.37
CA VAL A 124 8.78 2.58 -10.27
C VAL A 124 7.68 1.56 -10.04
N THR A 125 7.56 0.63 -10.97
CA THR A 125 6.61 -0.49 -10.91
C THR A 125 7.38 -1.77 -10.63
N PHE A 126 6.94 -2.53 -9.64
CA PHE A 126 7.43 -3.88 -9.35
C PHE A 126 6.32 -4.89 -9.59
N GLU A 127 6.63 -5.94 -10.32
CA GLU A 127 5.71 -7.07 -10.57
C GLU A 127 6.51 -8.37 -10.65
N THR A 128 5.96 -9.44 -10.09
CA THR A 128 6.56 -10.77 -10.11
C THR A 128 5.50 -11.87 -10.16
N ASP A 129 5.83 -12.96 -10.80
CA ASP A 129 5.06 -14.21 -10.86
C ASP A 129 5.43 -15.21 -9.75
N LYS A 130 6.49 -14.90 -8.97
CA LYS A 130 7.10 -15.82 -8.00
C LYS A 130 7.20 -15.16 -6.62
N LEU A 131 7.06 -15.99 -5.60
CA LEU A 131 7.42 -15.60 -4.24
C LEU A 131 8.94 -15.55 -4.09
N GLY A 132 9.43 -14.64 -3.27
CA GLY A 132 10.87 -14.48 -2.99
C GLY A 132 11.19 -13.05 -2.58
N ASN A 133 12.48 -12.82 -2.33
CA ASN A 133 13.01 -11.49 -2.08
C ASN A 133 13.76 -11.03 -3.32
N PHE A 134 13.50 -9.81 -3.75
CA PHE A 134 14.05 -9.24 -4.96
C PHE A 134 14.80 -7.96 -4.63
N HIS A 135 15.96 -7.79 -5.29
CA HIS A 135 16.82 -6.63 -5.13
C HIS A 135 17.28 -6.14 -6.49
N ASP A 136 17.29 -4.84 -6.69
CA ASP A 136 17.82 -4.18 -7.87
C ASP A 136 18.28 -2.76 -7.54
N ASN A 137 18.75 -2.03 -8.52
CA ASN A 137 19.17 -0.64 -8.38
C ASN A 137 18.66 0.18 -9.56
N LEU A 138 18.17 1.38 -9.26
CA LEU A 138 17.89 2.41 -10.24
C LEU A 138 19.02 3.44 -10.21
N GLU A 139 19.69 3.67 -11.33
CA GLU A 139 20.79 4.61 -11.41
C GLU A 139 20.35 5.90 -12.09
N ILE A 140 20.67 7.04 -11.48
CA ILE A 140 20.37 8.39 -11.99
C ILE A 140 21.67 9.15 -12.13
N ILE A 141 21.99 9.58 -13.36
CA ILE A 141 23.20 10.34 -13.67
C ILE A 141 22.83 11.73 -14.19
N SER A 142 23.50 12.76 -13.69
CA SER A 142 23.44 14.12 -14.22
C SER A 142 24.67 14.47 -15.04
N GLU A 143 24.55 15.44 -15.94
CA GLU A 143 25.66 15.94 -16.77
C GLU A 143 26.83 16.46 -15.93
N ASP A 144 26.62 16.95 -14.72
CA ASP A 144 27.65 17.42 -13.79
C ASP A 144 28.35 16.32 -13.00
N LYS A 145 28.35 15.10 -13.49
CA LYS A 145 28.95 13.92 -12.84
C LYS A 145 28.28 13.53 -11.51
N PHE A 146 27.10 14.06 -11.22
CA PHE A 146 26.28 13.52 -10.13
C PHE A 146 25.79 12.13 -10.52
N ASN A 147 26.06 11.16 -9.66
CA ASN A 147 25.58 9.79 -9.79
C ASN A 147 24.88 9.39 -8.49
N ALA A 148 23.65 8.92 -8.59
CA ALA A 148 22.89 8.38 -7.48
C ALA A 148 22.39 6.99 -7.83
N ILE A 149 22.56 6.07 -6.91
CA ILE A 149 22.02 4.71 -6.98
C ILE A 149 20.94 4.60 -5.93
N ILE A 150 19.73 4.26 -6.38
CA ILE A 150 18.55 4.06 -5.53
C ILE A 150 18.34 2.57 -5.40
N PRO A 151 18.56 1.98 -4.21
CA PRO A 151 18.27 0.58 -3.97
C PRO A 151 16.77 0.30 -4.06
N LEU A 152 16.43 -0.80 -4.73
CA LEU A 152 15.06 -1.29 -4.87
C LEU A 152 14.98 -2.66 -4.20
N HIS A 153 14.09 -2.77 -3.22
CA HIS A 153 13.89 -3.98 -2.45
C HIS A 153 12.43 -4.37 -2.47
N ALA A 154 12.15 -5.65 -2.71
CA ALA A 154 10.82 -6.21 -2.60
C ALA A 154 10.89 -7.52 -1.81
N TYR A 155 10.16 -7.59 -0.70
CA TYR A 155 10.18 -8.69 0.24
C TYR A 155 8.84 -9.39 0.29
N GLN A 156 8.86 -10.72 0.23
CA GLN A 156 7.66 -11.50 0.51
C GLN A 156 7.32 -11.45 2.00
N SER A 157 6.05 -11.57 2.31
CA SER A 157 5.61 -11.74 3.69
C SER A 157 6.18 -13.01 4.29
N GLN A 158 6.88 -12.87 5.40
CA GLN A 158 7.35 -14.01 6.20
C GLN A 158 6.47 -14.10 7.44
N SER A 159 5.35 -14.82 7.32
CA SER A 159 4.57 -15.18 8.49
C SER A 159 5.09 -16.52 9.04
N THR A 160 5.77 -16.45 10.16
CA THR A 160 6.23 -17.64 10.87
C THR A 160 5.52 -17.73 12.21
N ILE A 161 4.59 -18.67 12.34
CA ILE A 161 3.95 -18.97 13.61
C ILE A 161 4.71 -20.12 14.26
N LEU A 162 5.30 -19.86 15.42
CA LEU A 162 5.92 -20.88 16.24
C LEU A 162 4.92 -21.37 17.27
N PHE A 163 4.70 -22.67 17.29
CA PHE A 163 3.93 -23.35 18.31
C PHE A 163 4.49 -24.76 18.51
N ASP A 164 4.21 -25.36 19.68
CA ASP A 164 4.57 -26.72 19.91
C ASP A 164 3.66 -27.64 19.07
N PRO A 165 4.22 -28.42 18.11
CA PRO A 165 3.41 -29.26 17.21
C PRO A 165 2.74 -30.43 17.96
N PHE A 166 3.15 -30.71 19.19
CA PHE A 166 2.60 -31.80 19.99
C PHE A 166 1.94 -31.27 21.27
N ILE A 167 0.63 -31.36 21.33
CA ILE A 167 -0.15 -31.04 22.54
C ILE A 167 -0.43 -32.36 23.28
N ASN A 168 0.41 -32.68 24.24
CA ASN A 168 0.23 -33.89 25.07
C ASN A 168 -0.65 -33.55 26.27
N PHE A 169 -1.81 -34.17 26.36
CA PHE A 169 -2.74 -34.01 27.49
C PHE A 169 -2.43 -34.95 28.67
N GLY A 170 -1.45 -35.84 28.51
CA GLY A 170 -1.13 -36.86 29.52
C GLY A 170 -2.25 -37.90 29.68
N PHE A 171 -2.35 -38.47 30.88
CA PHE A 171 -3.43 -39.41 31.22
C PHE A 171 -4.69 -38.63 31.59
N ILE A 172 -5.74 -38.78 30.79
CA ILE A 172 -7.03 -38.15 31.01
C ILE A 172 -8.00 -39.16 31.62
N LYS A 173 -8.70 -38.76 32.69
CA LYS A 173 -9.78 -39.56 33.26
C LYS A 173 -10.96 -39.62 32.31
N VAL A 174 -11.56 -40.80 32.16
CA VAL A 174 -12.78 -41.00 31.37
C VAL A 174 -13.91 -40.10 31.91
N GLN A 175 -14.66 -39.46 31.01
CA GLN A 175 -15.77 -38.53 31.30
C GLN A 175 -15.36 -37.26 32.08
N LYS A 176 -14.09 -36.86 32.03
CA LYS A 176 -13.61 -35.60 32.59
C LYS A 176 -13.10 -34.70 31.48
N GLU A 177 -13.64 -33.47 31.45
CA GLU A 177 -13.15 -32.43 30.57
C GLU A 177 -11.76 -31.94 31.03
N THR A 178 -10.85 -31.75 30.08
CA THR A 178 -9.49 -31.29 30.35
C THR A 178 -9.12 -30.20 29.37
N THR A 179 -8.69 -29.05 29.88
CA THR A 179 -8.29 -27.91 29.10
C THR A 179 -6.78 -27.68 29.20
N LYS A 180 -6.13 -27.34 28.09
CA LYS A 180 -4.73 -26.95 28.03
C LYS A 180 -4.57 -25.65 27.29
N ILE A 181 -3.79 -24.73 27.81
CA ILE A 181 -3.47 -23.47 27.17
C ILE A 181 -2.30 -23.73 26.21
N VAL A 182 -2.44 -23.29 24.98
CA VAL A 182 -1.40 -23.34 23.94
C VAL A 182 -1.02 -21.92 23.58
N THR A 183 0.28 -21.61 23.58
CA THR A 183 0.82 -20.31 23.24
C THR A 183 1.33 -20.35 21.80
N PHE A 184 0.85 -19.41 20.98
CA PHE A 184 1.35 -19.16 19.64
C PHE A 184 2.22 -17.90 19.65
N LYS A 185 3.40 -18.00 19.06
CA LYS A 185 4.29 -16.86 18.90
C LYS A 185 4.40 -16.50 17.42
N ASN A 186 4.00 -15.28 17.05
CA ASN A 186 4.26 -14.75 15.72
C ASN A 186 5.69 -14.20 15.67
N ASN A 187 6.54 -14.80 14.85
CA ASN A 187 7.91 -14.33 14.56
C ASN A 187 8.00 -13.70 13.18
N GLY A 188 6.88 -13.46 12.50
CA GLY A 188 6.86 -12.74 11.22
C GLY A 188 7.34 -11.31 11.39
N ILE A 189 7.89 -10.76 10.32
CA ILE A 189 8.23 -9.33 10.23
C ILE A 189 6.93 -8.59 9.93
N ILE A 190 6.61 -7.60 10.75
CA ILE A 190 5.49 -6.67 10.56
C ILE A 190 6.02 -5.45 9.79
#